data_29207f88e255e2cde34c69657c40ec2b
#
_entry.id   29207f88e255e2cde34c69657c40ec2b
#
_cell.length_a   1.000
_cell.length_b   1.000
_cell.length_c   1.000
_cell.angle_alpha   90.00
_cell.angle_beta   90.00
_cell.angle_gamma   90.00
#
_symmetry.space_group_name_H-M   'P 1'
#
loop_
_entity.id
_entity.type
_entity.pdbx_description
1 polymer ?
#
loop_
_entity_poly.entity_id
_entity_poly.type
_entity_poly.pdbx_seq_one_letter_code
_entity_poly.pdbx_strand_id
1 'polypeptide(L)'
;MTLIRVPICTMIAMTWLGVEAQAQPPCQEYLRLRNAATEAWRQAMKAPRPERCGALYHASLAAEATLNYANNNRESCNISVRLLNDVEEYQRDAVQARDNVCAGRPMRPFPPDIIPH
;
A
#
# COMPACT_ATOMS: atom_id res chain seq x y z
N MET A 1 -4.04 27.90 41.71
CA MET A 1 -5.05 27.70 41.09
C MET A 1 -4.93 27.30 39.68
N THR A 2 -4.96 28.14 38.80
CA THR A 2 -4.89 27.83 37.41
C THR A 2 -3.60 27.19 36.98
N LEU A 3 -2.61 27.27 37.80
CA LEU A 3 -1.33 26.71 37.45
C LEU A 3 -1.37 25.23 37.20
N ILE A 4 -2.23 24.58 37.88
CA ILE A 4 -2.29 23.15 37.86
C ILE A 4 -2.61 22.61 36.50
N ARG A 5 -3.45 23.28 35.79
CA ARG A 5 -3.88 22.76 34.53
C ARG A 5 -2.79 22.71 33.47
N VAL A 6 -2.00 23.73 33.48
CA VAL A 6 -0.97 23.85 32.49
C VAL A 6 -0.01 22.68 32.47
N PRO A 7 0.53 22.31 33.61
CA PRO A 7 1.45 21.16 33.57
C PRO A 7 0.83 19.89 33.13
N ILE A 8 -0.41 19.73 33.42
CA ILE A 8 -1.09 18.51 33.02
C ILE A 8 -1.19 18.42 31.51
N CYS A 9 -1.54 19.48 30.88
CA CYS A 9 -1.66 19.46 29.44
C CYS A 9 -0.34 19.18 28.78
N THR A 10 0.70 19.74 29.32
CA THR A 10 2.01 19.55 28.75
C THR A 10 2.42 18.08 28.77
N MET A 11 2.14 17.42 29.86
CA MET A 11 2.52 16.03 29.98
C MET A 11 1.79 15.16 28.98
N ILE A 12 0.55 15.44 28.80
CA ILE A 12 -0.22 14.67 27.85
C ILE A 12 0.37 14.78 26.46
N ALA A 13 0.72 15.98 26.08
CA ALA A 13 1.26 16.19 24.75
C ALA A 13 2.55 15.40 24.54
N MET A 14 3.40 15.39 25.52
CA MET A 14 4.65 14.70 25.37
C MET A 14 4.46 13.20 25.26
N THR A 15 3.61 12.67 26.07
CA THR A 15 3.34 11.25 26.01
C THR A 15 2.85 10.86 24.64
N TRP A 16 2.01 11.68 24.11
CA TRP A 16 1.44 11.40 22.84
C TRP A 16 2.49 11.32 21.75
N LEU A 17 3.40 12.25 21.75
CA LEU A 17 4.46 12.27 20.78
C LEU A 17 5.36 11.05 20.88
N GLY A 18 5.64 10.65 22.08
CA GLY A 18 6.48 9.49 22.26
C GLY A 18 5.89 8.23 21.67
N VAL A 19 4.60 8.08 21.84
CA VAL A 19 3.93 6.92 21.30
C VAL A 19 4.00 6.90 19.80
N GLU A 20 3.76 8.04 19.20
CA GLU A 20 3.80 8.10 17.77
C GLU A 20 5.15 7.76 17.21
N ALA A 21 6.19 8.25 17.81
CA ALA A 21 7.52 8.01 17.31
C ALA A 21 7.84 6.54 17.24
N GLN A 22 7.25 5.76 18.11
CA GLN A 22 7.54 4.36 18.15
C GLN A 22 6.72 3.53 17.19
N ALA A 23 5.65 4.07 16.68
CA ALA A 23 4.73 3.28 15.91
C ALA A 23 4.94 3.39 14.43
N GLN A 24 6.14 3.69 14.00
CA GLN A 24 6.30 4.03 12.61
C GLN A 24 7.17 3.17 11.74
N PRO A 25 7.67 2.08 12.13
CA PRO A 25 8.50 1.33 11.20
C PRO A 25 7.67 0.31 10.48
N PRO A 26 7.86 0.16 9.24
CA PRO A 26 8.59 0.98 8.29
C PRO A 26 7.67 1.92 7.57
N CYS A 27 7.19 2.91 8.10
CA CYS A 27 6.29 3.88 7.51
C CYS A 27 4.89 3.34 7.33
N GLN A 28 3.99 3.88 8.09
CA GLN A 28 2.60 3.47 8.02
C GLN A 28 1.97 3.78 6.69
N GLU A 29 2.42 4.85 6.04
CA GLU A 29 1.87 5.19 4.75
C GLU A 29 2.16 4.12 3.71
N TYR A 30 3.36 3.54 3.75
CA TYR A 30 3.69 2.46 2.84
C TYR A 30 2.76 1.27 3.08
N LEU A 31 2.54 0.92 4.34
CA LEU A 31 1.67 -0.20 4.66
C LEU A 31 0.24 0.07 4.21
N ARG A 32 -0.22 1.29 4.39
CA ARG A 32 -1.55 1.67 3.97
C ARG A 32 -1.70 1.52 2.46
N LEU A 33 -0.71 1.98 1.71
CA LEU A 33 -0.75 1.88 0.26
C LEU A 33 -0.69 0.43 -0.20
N ARG A 34 0.16 -0.36 0.44
CA ARG A 34 0.26 -1.77 0.09
C ARG A 34 -1.04 -2.50 0.37
N ASN A 35 -1.65 -2.22 1.50
CA ASN A 35 -2.92 -2.86 1.83
C ASN A 35 -4.02 -2.44 0.88
N ALA A 36 -4.02 -1.17 0.47
CA ALA A 36 -4.99 -0.70 -0.50
C ALA A 36 -4.81 -1.39 -1.85
N ALA A 37 -3.56 -1.60 -2.25
CA ALA A 37 -3.29 -2.29 -3.51
C ALA A 37 -3.74 -3.75 -3.44
N THR A 38 -3.48 -4.42 -2.33
CA THR A 38 -3.93 -5.79 -2.15
C THR A 38 -5.44 -5.89 -2.21
N GLU A 39 -6.12 -4.95 -1.58
CA GLU A 39 -7.58 -4.97 -1.57
C GLU A 39 -8.14 -4.67 -2.97
N ALA A 40 -7.53 -3.74 -3.68
CA ALA A 40 -7.97 -3.42 -5.03
C ALA A 40 -7.82 -4.64 -5.96
N TRP A 41 -6.72 -5.38 -5.79
CA TRP A 41 -6.51 -6.61 -6.55
C TRP A 41 -7.58 -7.64 -6.22
N ARG A 42 -7.87 -7.79 -4.94
CA ARG A 42 -8.87 -8.74 -4.48
C ARG A 42 -10.23 -8.41 -5.05
N GLN A 43 -10.57 -7.12 -5.06
CA GLN A 43 -11.83 -6.68 -5.64
C GLN A 43 -11.88 -6.94 -7.14
N ALA A 44 -10.76 -6.75 -7.83
CA ALA A 44 -10.71 -6.99 -9.26
C ALA A 44 -10.94 -8.46 -9.58
N MET A 45 -10.42 -9.35 -8.75
CA MET A 45 -10.60 -10.78 -8.97
C MET A 45 -12.05 -11.20 -8.77
N LYS A 46 -12.80 -10.48 -7.96
CA LYS A 46 -14.20 -10.77 -7.71
C LYS A 46 -15.15 -10.05 -8.65
N ALA A 47 -14.66 -9.09 -9.40
CA ALA A 47 -15.53 -8.27 -10.23
C ALA A 47 -16.12 -9.08 -11.37
N PRO A 48 -17.38 -8.80 -11.73
CA PRO A 48 -17.97 -9.44 -12.91
C PRO A 48 -17.18 -9.07 -14.16
N ARG A 49 -17.27 -9.93 -15.16
CA ARG A 49 -16.49 -9.75 -16.35
C ARG A 49 -16.56 -8.36 -16.97
N PRO A 50 -17.75 -7.77 -17.12
CA PRO A 50 -17.80 -6.43 -17.75
C PRO A 50 -17.15 -5.34 -16.92
N GLU A 51 -16.98 -5.55 -15.62
CA GLU A 51 -16.38 -4.54 -14.76
C GLU A 51 -14.92 -4.81 -14.42
N ARG A 52 -14.41 -5.93 -14.87
CA ARG A 52 -13.07 -6.35 -14.43
C ARG A 52 -11.97 -5.47 -15.01
N CYS A 53 -12.15 -4.98 -16.22
CA CYS A 53 -11.16 -4.09 -16.82
C CYS A 53 -10.96 -2.85 -15.94
N GLY A 54 -12.07 -2.19 -15.57
CA GLY A 54 -11.97 -1.01 -14.72
C GLY A 54 -11.42 -1.33 -13.35
N ALA A 55 -11.81 -2.46 -12.79
CA ALA A 55 -11.30 -2.84 -11.47
C ALA A 55 -9.80 -3.11 -11.51
N LEU A 56 -9.31 -3.73 -12.58
CA LEU A 56 -7.88 -3.97 -12.74
C LEU A 56 -7.13 -2.67 -12.99
N TYR A 57 -7.76 -1.72 -13.63
CA TYR A 57 -7.15 -0.42 -13.79
C TYR A 57 -6.92 0.23 -12.43
N HIS A 58 -7.91 0.16 -11.55
CA HIS A 58 -7.73 0.66 -10.19
C HIS A 58 -6.64 -0.07 -9.45
N ALA A 59 -6.57 -1.39 -9.62
CA ALA A 59 -5.53 -2.16 -8.95
C ALA A 59 -4.14 -1.77 -9.45
N SER A 60 -4.01 -1.52 -10.74
CA SER A 60 -2.71 -1.11 -11.27
C SER A 60 -2.29 0.26 -10.78
N LEU A 61 -3.26 1.19 -10.62
CA LEU A 61 -2.94 2.50 -10.08
C LEU A 61 -2.53 2.41 -8.62
N ALA A 62 -3.19 1.57 -7.85
CA ALA A 62 -2.83 1.38 -6.45
C ALA A 62 -1.45 0.77 -6.31
N ALA A 63 -1.12 -0.19 -7.18
CA ALA A 63 0.20 -0.79 -7.18
C ALA A 63 1.27 0.23 -7.55
N GLU A 64 0.97 1.08 -8.51
CA GLU A 64 1.90 2.12 -8.90
C GLU A 64 2.16 3.11 -7.78
N ALA A 65 1.10 3.49 -7.07
CA ALA A 65 1.25 4.40 -5.94
C ALA A 65 2.13 3.79 -4.86
N THR A 66 1.97 2.49 -4.61
CA THR A 66 2.78 1.79 -3.64
C THR A 66 4.25 1.79 -4.07
N LEU A 67 4.50 1.50 -5.33
CA LEU A 67 5.86 1.45 -5.83
C LEU A 67 6.51 2.83 -5.79
N ASN A 68 5.79 3.86 -6.20
CA ASN A 68 6.35 5.21 -6.18
C ASN A 68 6.70 5.64 -4.77
N TYR A 69 5.83 5.34 -3.82
CA TYR A 69 6.11 5.69 -2.44
C TYR A 69 7.33 4.93 -1.93
N ALA A 70 7.42 3.65 -2.25
CA ALA A 70 8.55 2.85 -1.82
C ALA A 70 9.86 3.38 -2.39
N ASN A 71 9.86 3.75 -3.65
CA ASN A 71 11.05 4.30 -4.28
C ASN A 71 11.46 5.62 -3.66
N ASN A 72 10.50 6.49 -3.41
CA ASN A 72 10.80 7.83 -2.91
C ASN A 72 11.17 7.84 -1.44
N ASN A 73 10.81 6.81 -0.70
CA ASN A 73 11.03 6.77 0.73
C ASN A 73 11.85 5.55 1.14
N ARG A 74 12.68 5.10 0.26
CA ARG A 74 13.43 3.89 0.45
C ARG A 74 14.27 3.91 1.71
N GLU A 75 15.01 4.98 1.90
CA GLU A 75 15.87 5.08 3.06
C GLU A 75 15.10 5.46 4.32
N SER A 76 14.22 6.42 4.19
CA SER A 76 13.49 6.88 5.36
C SER A 76 12.55 5.81 5.90
N CYS A 77 12.06 4.92 5.05
CA CYS A 77 11.17 3.85 5.48
C CYS A 77 11.89 2.52 5.61
N ASN A 78 13.18 2.52 5.39
CA ASN A 78 13.97 1.31 5.56
C ASN A 78 13.48 0.16 4.68
N ILE A 79 13.19 0.46 3.44
CA ILE A 79 12.66 -0.53 2.52
C ILE A 79 13.82 -1.25 1.85
N SER A 80 13.85 -2.56 2.00
CA SER A 80 14.94 -3.36 1.45
C SER A 80 14.83 -3.46 -0.07
N VAL A 81 15.94 -3.80 -0.69
CA VAL A 81 15.96 -4.04 -2.13
C VAL A 81 15.01 -5.16 -2.50
N ARG A 82 14.97 -6.19 -1.68
CA ARG A 82 14.11 -7.32 -1.94
C ARG A 82 12.64 -6.90 -1.93
N LEU A 83 12.26 -6.13 -0.93
CA LEU A 83 10.89 -5.67 -0.84
C LEU A 83 10.54 -4.78 -2.01
N LEU A 84 11.46 -3.91 -2.40
CA LEU A 84 11.24 -3.04 -3.54
C LEU A 84 11.04 -3.84 -4.82
N ASN A 85 11.84 -4.88 -5.01
CA ASN A 85 11.69 -5.75 -6.18
C ASN A 85 10.34 -6.46 -6.18
N ASP A 86 9.88 -6.89 -5.01
CA ASP A 86 8.59 -7.55 -4.92
C ASP A 86 7.45 -6.61 -5.29
N VAL A 87 7.51 -5.37 -4.83
CA VAL A 87 6.50 -4.39 -5.15
C VAL A 87 6.53 -4.07 -6.64
N GLU A 88 7.71 -4.00 -7.20
CA GLU A 88 7.87 -3.74 -8.63
C GLU A 88 7.25 -4.84 -9.47
N GLU A 89 7.50 -6.08 -9.08
CA GLU A 89 6.92 -7.22 -9.78
C GLU A 89 5.41 -7.23 -9.68
N TYR A 90 4.90 -6.90 -8.50
CA TYR A 90 3.47 -6.83 -8.32
C TYR A 90 2.85 -5.78 -9.24
N GLN A 91 3.50 -4.65 -9.36
CA GLN A 91 3.00 -3.58 -10.23
C GLN A 91 3.00 -4.03 -11.69
N ARG A 92 4.04 -4.72 -12.13
CA ARG A 92 4.08 -5.23 -13.49
C ARG A 92 2.98 -6.25 -13.74
N ASP A 93 2.74 -7.13 -12.77
CA ASP A 93 1.69 -8.13 -12.93
C ASP A 93 0.33 -7.49 -13.01
N ALA A 94 0.09 -6.45 -12.22
CA ALA A 94 -1.20 -5.77 -12.23
C ALA A 94 -1.42 -5.07 -13.58
N VAL A 95 -0.38 -4.46 -14.12
CA VAL A 95 -0.48 -3.81 -15.42
C VAL A 95 -0.74 -4.83 -16.52
N GLN A 96 -0.06 -5.96 -16.45
CA GLN A 96 -0.23 -7.00 -17.47
C GLN A 96 -1.64 -7.59 -17.42
N ALA A 97 -2.14 -7.84 -16.22
CA ALA A 97 -3.50 -8.35 -16.07
C ALA A 97 -4.51 -7.35 -16.62
N ARG A 98 -4.33 -6.08 -16.32
CA ARG A 98 -5.18 -5.03 -16.83
C ARG A 98 -5.18 -5.03 -18.35
N ASP A 99 -3.98 -5.05 -18.93
CA ASP A 99 -3.87 -4.99 -20.39
C ASP A 99 -4.52 -6.19 -21.05
N ASN A 100 -4.35 -7.37 -20.47
CA ASN A 100 -4.94 -8.57 -21.03
C ASN A 100 -6.46 -8.54 -20.97
N VAL A 101 -6.99 -8.20 -19.81
CA VAL A 101 -8.44 -8.23 -19.64
C VAL A 101 -9.11 -7.12 -20.44
N CYS A 102 -8.51 -5.93 -20.44
CA CYS A 102 -9.09 -4.82 -21.17
C CYS A 102 -9.02 -5.03 -22.69
N ALA A 103 -8.08 -5.84 -23.16
CA ALA A 103 -7.99 -6.18 -24.57
C ALA A 103 -8.82 -7.41 -24.93
N GLY A 104 -9.54 -7.98 -23.98
CA GLY A 104 -10.37 -9.14 -24.23
C GLY A 104 -9.62 -10.45 -24.23
N ARG A 105 -8.37 -10.46 -23.78
CA ARG A 105 -7.59 -11.67 -23.69
C ARG A 105 -7.81 -12.34 -22.34
N PRO A 106 -7.69 -13.66 -22.27
CA PRO A 106 -7.87 -14.32 -20.98
C PRO A 106 -6.76 -13.92 -20.02
N MET A 107 -7.13 -13.82 -18.75
CA MET A 107 -6.18 -13.50 -17.72
C MET A 107 -5.44 -14.77 -17.32
N ARG A 108 -4.12 -14.66 -17.20
CA ARG A 108 -3.34 -15.80 -16.76
C ARG A 108 -3.55 -16.00 -15.25
N PRO A 109 -3.50 -17.25 -14.80
CA PRO A 109 -3.61 -17.48 -13.36
C PRO A 109 -2.38 -16.94 -12.65
N PHE A 110 -2.62 -16.29 -11.54
CA PHE A 110 -1.57 -15.78 -10.71
C PHE A 110 -1.54 -16.52 -9.39
N PRO A 111 -0.37 -16.62 -8.77
CA PRO A 111 -0.33 -17.19 -7.43
C PRO A 111 -1.17 -16.36 -6.47
N PRO A 112 -1.74 -16.99 -5.47
CA PRO A 112 -2.60 -16.24 -4.53
C PRO A 112 -1.83 -15.17 -3.78
N ASP A 113 -0.55 -15.34 -3.58
CA ASP A 113 0.24 -14.38 -2.85
C ASP A 113 1.17 -13.64 -3.76
N ILE A 114 0.64 -12.67 -4.46
CA ILE A 114 1.45 -11.84 -5.31
C ILE A 114 2.24 -10.84 -4.49
N ILE A 115 1.61 -10.31 -3.46
CA ILE A 115 2.26 -9.34 -2.60
C ILE A 115 2.73 -10.03 -1.35
N PRO A 116 4.01 -9.93 -1.01
CA PRO A 116 4.49 -10.56 0.22
C PRO A 116 3.92 -9.87 1.45
N HIS A 117 3.76 -10.63 2.47
CA HIS A 117 3.17 -10.12 3.71
C HIS A 117 4.18 -9.57 4.68
#